data_3bb1f13bd1fa5e6ce89bfffa04c2a928
#
_entry.id   3bb1f13bd1fa5e6ce89bfffa04c2a928
#
_cell.length_a   1.000
_cell.length_b   1.000
_cell.length_c   1.000
_cell.angle_alpha   90.00
_cell.angle_beta   90.00
_cell.angle_gamma   90.00
#
_symmetry.space_group_name_H-M   'P 1'
#
loop_
_entity.id
_entity.type
_entity.pdbx_description
1 polymer ?
#
loop_
_entity_poly.entity_id
_entity_poly.type
_entity_poly.pdbx_seq_one_letter_code
_entity_poly.pdbx_strand_id
1 'polypeptide(L)'
;DSSTSRGLGDVYKRQVGGNAGQPETAAARKIMGQAKASRAYAYYYLAQLFQNSYDPAQPILPYYDGELTETAKVPASQIYALVVSDLTEAVELLDGYARPDKSKIDKTVAQGLLAYVHAGMGNFAEAKVMADAVIASGYPVTTAGELAYPGAGSGFNNVDTPSWVWGFDLSEELGHELIDGWGGMDVFE
;
A
#
# COMPACT_ATOMS: atom_id res chain seq x y z
N ASP A 1 -11.48 -10.85 -19.52
CA ASP A 1 -12.86 -10.68 -19.04
C ASP A 1 -12.92 -9.79 -17.79
N SER A 2 -12.99 -8.47 -18.03
CA SER A 2 -13.00 -7.46 -16.95
C SER A 2 -14.25 -7.50 -16.06
N SER A 3 -15.30 -8.19 -16.47
CA SER A 3 -16.55 -8.34 -15.72
C SER A 3 -16.44 -9.31 -14.53
N THR A 4 -15.59 -10.34 -14.64
CA THR A 4 -15.45 -11.38 -13.62
C THR A 4 -14.66 -10.87 -12.40
N SER A 5 -13.67 -10.00 -12.60
CA SER A 5 -12.88 -9.42 -11.51
C SER A 5 -13.67 -8.36 -10.72
N ARG A 6 -14.57 -7.60 -11.40
CA ARG A 6 -15.49 -6.68 -10.72
C ARG A 6 -16.52 -7.41 -9.86
N GLY A 7 -17.05 -8.54 -10.35
CA GLY A 7 -18.00 -9.36 -9.59
C GLY A 7 -17.42 -9.97 -8.32
N LEU A 8 -16.17 -10.40 -8.34
CA LEU A 8 -15.49 -10.94 -7.16
C LEU A 8 -15.27 -9.86 -6.10
N GLY A 9 -14.84 -8.66 -6.49
CA GLY A 9 -14.69 -7.53 -5.55
C GLY A 9 -16.01 -7.16 -4.86
N ASP A 10 -17.13 -7.17 -5.60
CA ASP A 10 -18.46 -6.89 -5.05
C ASP A 10 -18.98 -8.00 -4.12
N VAL A 11 -18.68 -9.27 -4.44
CA VAL A 11 -19.02 -10.39 -3.57
C VAL A 11 -18.27 -10.30 -2.24
N TYR A 12 -16.96 -9.99 -2.28
CA TYR A 12 -16.18 -9.81 -1.05
C TYR A 12 -16.65 -8.60 -0.24
N LYS A 13 -16.95 -7.47 -0.87
CA LYS A 13 -17.52 -6.30 -0.17
C LYS A 13 -18.82 -6.63 0.56
N ARG A 14 -19.72 -7.40 -0.07
CA ARG A 14 -20.98 -7.81 0.56
C ARG A 14 -20.77 -8.78 1.72
N GLN A 15 -19.80 -9.70 1.60
CA GLN A 15 -19.50 -10.67 2.66
C GLN A 15 -18.93 -10.03 3.94
N VAL A 16 -18.25 -8.89 3.82
CA VAL A 16 -17.67 -8.17 4.96
C VAL A 16 -18.46 -6.93 5.36
N GLY A 17 -19.67 -6.74 4.82
CA GLY A 17 -20.52 -5.60 5.17
C GLY A 17 -20.16 -4.28 4.49
N GLY A 18 -19.44 -4.32 3.37
CA GLY A 18 -19.01 -3.13 2.62
C GLY A 18 -17.93 -2.32 3.34
N ASN A 19 -17.84 -1.02 3.02
CA ASN A 19 -16.83 -0.12 3.60
C ASN A 19 -17.08 0.17 5.09
N ALA A 20 -18.32 0.10 5.56
CA ALA A 20 -18.74 0.36 6.93
C ALA A 20 -19.02 -0.91 7.75
N GLY A 21 -18.84 -2.09 7.15
CA GLY A 21 -19.06 -3.36 7.83
C GLY A 21 -18.06 -3.59 8.96
N GLN A 22 -18.55 -4.17 10.07
CA GLN A 22 -17.69 -4.62 11.15
C GLN A 22 -17.44 -6.13 10.95
N PRO A 23 -16.24 -6.54 10.55
CA PRO A 23 -15.95 -7.93 10.28
C PRO A 23 -15.89 -8.74 11.59
N GLU A 24 -16.74 -9.73 11.73
CA GLU A 24 -16.84 -10.55 12.95
C GLU A 24 -15.77 -11.64 13.04
N THR A 25 -15.26 -12.12 11.90
CA THR A 25 -14.27 -13.21 11.87
C THR A 25 -12.87 -12.71 11.59
N ALA A 26 -11.85 -13.42 12.08
CA ALA A 26 -10.43 -13.11 11.80
C ALA A 26 -10.12 -13.11 10.28
N ALA A 27 -10.75 -14.02 9.52
CA ALA A 27 -10.59 -14.06 8.07
C ALA A 27 -11.19 -12.83 7.40
N ALA A 28 -12.37 -12.38 7.80
CA ALA A 28 -13.00 -11.17 7.28
C ALA A 28 -12.22 -9.91 7.68
N ARG A 29 -11.74 -9.83 8.93
CA ARG A 29 -10.87 -8.74 9.39
C ARG A 29 -9.61 -8.60 8.55
N LYS A 30 -8.92 -9.73 8.29
CA LYS A 30 -7.74 -9.76 7.42
C LYS A 30 -8.05 -9.25 6.02
N ILE A 31 -9.09 -9.78 5.37
CA ILE A 31 -9.45 -9.37 4.00
C ILE A 31 -9.78 -7.88 3.95
N MET A 32 -10.59 -7.38 4.87
CA MET A 32 -10.95 -5.98 4.93
C MET A 32 -9.74 -5.08 5.20
N GLY A 33 -8.87 -5.45 6.13
CA GLY A 33 -7.66 -4.70 6.44
C GLY A 33 -6.71 -4.60 5.24
N GLN A 34 -6.49 -5.72 4.54
CA GLN A 34 -5.68 -5.74 3.31
C GLN A 34 -6.31 -4.91 2.18
N ALA A 35 -7.63 -5.00 2.00
CA ALA A 35 -8.34 -4.24 0.97
C ALA A 35 -8.28 -2.73 1.23
N LYS A 36 -8.48 -2.30 2.49
CA LYS A 36 -8.34 -0.89 2.89
C LYS A 36 -6.92 -0.38 2.68
N ALA A 37 -5.92 -1.11 3.14
CA ALA A 37 -4.51 -0.73 2.96
C ALA A 37 -4.12 -0.66 1.47
N SER A 38 -4.61 -1.59 0.64
CA SER A 38 -4.36 -1.56 -0.81
C SER A 38 -5.03 -0.37 -1.49
N ARG A 39 -6.26 -0.04 -1.10
CA ARG A 39 -6.97 1.14 -1.61
C ARG A 39 -6.24 2.43 -1.23
N ALA A 40 -5.84 2.54 0.03
CA ALA A 40 -5.08 3.68 0.53
C ALA A 40 -3.75 3.85 -0.20
N TYR A 41 -3.01 2.76 -0.40
CA TYR A 41 -1.77 2.74 -1.19
C TYR A 41 -2.00 3.30 -2.59
N ALA A 42 -3.01 2.78 -3.31
CA ALA A 42 -3.31 3.23 -4.66
C ALA A 42 -3.67 4.72 -4.71
N TYR A 43 -4.55 5.20 -3.83
CA TYR A 43 -4.92 6.62 -3.76
C TYR A 43 -3.75 7.51 -3.37
N TYR A 44 -2.90 7.10 -2.44
CA TYR A 44 -1.73 7.87 -2.03
C TYR A 44 -0.74 8.07 -3.18
N TYR A 45 -0.41 7.01 -3.92
CA TYR A 45 0.48 7.13 -5.08
C TYR A 45 -0.16 7.93 -6.22
N LEU A 46 -1.43 7.73 -6.50
CA LEU A 46 -2.14 8.56 -7.48
C LEU A 46 -2.11 10.04 -7.08
N ALA A 47 -2.36 10.36 -5.80
CA ALA A 47 -2.29 11.73 -5.32
C ALA A 47 -0.93 12.38 -5.59
N GLN A 48 0.17 11.65 -5.38
CA GLN A 48 1.52 12.15 -5.65
C GLN A 48 1.80 12.40 -7.15
N LEU A 49 1.16 11.65 -8.05
CA LEU A 49 1.29 11.87 -9.50
C LEU A 49 0.56 13.13 -9.98
N PHE A 50 -0.47 13.56 -9.26
CA PHE A 50 -1.30 14.71 -9.65
C PHE A 50 -1.08 15.96 -8.80
N GLN A 51 -0.13 15.92 -7.88
CA GLN A 51 0.20 17.01 -6.97
C GLN A 51 1.71 17.06 -6.72
N ASN A 52 2.34 18.23 -6.87
CA ASN A 52 3.77 18.39 -6.61
C ASN A 52 4.12 18.45 -5.12
N SER A 53 3.17 18.94 -4.32
CA SER A 53 3.23 19.01 -2.86
C SER A 53 1.82 19.00 -2.31
N TYR A 54 1.65 18.57 -1.06
CA TYR A 54 0.33 18.53 -0.44
C TYR A 54 -0.25 19.95 -0.31
N ASP A 55 -1.31 20.19 -1.08
CA ASP A 55 -2.19 21.35 -0.95
C ASP A 55 -3.61 20.83 -0.68
N PRO A 56 -4.13 20.98 0.55
CA PRO A 56 -5.41 20.40 0.95
C PRO A 56 -6.61 20.90 0.11
N ALA A 57 -6.53 22.09 -0.48
CA ALA A 57 -7.62 22.69 -1.24
C ALA A 57 -7.60 22.30 -2.72
N GLN A 58 -6.47 21.82 -3.25
CA GLN A 58 -6.33 21.51 -4.68
C GLN A 58 -7.18 20.28 -5.06
N PRO A 59 -8.09 20.39 -6.05
CA PRO A 59 -8.78 19.23 -6.60
C PRO A 59 -7.80 18.34 -7.40
N ILE A 60 -7.65 17.06 -7.00
CA ILE A 60 -6.63 16.19 -7.58
C ILE A 60 -7.19 14.95 -8.26
N LEU A 61 -8.09 14.23 -7.62
CA LEU A 61 -8.59 12.92 -8.06
C LEU A 61 -10.10 12.82 -7.84
N PRO A 62 -10.82 12.00 -8.64
CA PRO A 62 -12.16 11.58 -8.30
C PRO A 62 -12.14 10.70 -7.04
N TYR A 63 -13.13 10.86 -6.19
CA TYR A 63 -13.37 9.98 -5.06
C TYR A 63 -14.31 8.85 -5.47
N TYR A 64 -13.91 7.60 -5.22
CA TYR A 64 -14.74 6.43 -5.46
C TYR A 64 -15.10 5.76 -4.13
N ASP A 65 -16.35 5.84 -3.75
CA ASP A 65 -16.90 5.25 -2.51
C ASP A 65 -17.56 3.87 -2.71
N GLY A 66 -17.60 3.39 -3.93
CA GLY A 66 -18.25 2.13 -4.31
C GLY A 66 -19.36 2.31 -5.35
N GLU A 67 -19.82 3.53 -5.57
CA GLU A 67 -20.79 3.88 -6.60
C GLU A 67 -20.18 4.91 -7.56
N LEU A 68 -20.14 4.60 -8.85
CA LEU A 68 -19.68 5.51 -9.90
C LEU A 68 -20.75 6.55 -10.22
N THR A 69 -21.03 7.44 -9.28
CA THR A 69 -22.01 8.50 -9.47
C THR A 69 -21.38 9.82 -9.93
N GLU A 70 -20.12 10.07 -9.61
CA GLU A 70 -19.43 11.29 -10.01
C GLU A 70 -17.97 11.02 -10.43
N THR A 71 -17.55 11.73 -11.48
CA THR A 71 -16.17 11.72 -12.00
C THR A 71 -15.43 13.01 -11.71
N ALA A 72 -16.03 13.94 -10.96
CA ALA A 72 -15.42 15.20 -10.60
C ALA A 72 -14.24 14.96 -9.63
N LYS A 73 -13.17 15.75 -9.82
CA LYS A 73 -12.04 15.75 -8.89
C LYS A 73 -12.47 16.37 -7.56
N VAL A 74 -12.08 15.76 -6.46
CA VAL A 74 -12.28 16.30 -5.12
C VAL A 74 -10.97 16.89 -4.56
N PRO A 75 -11.05 17.78 -3.55
CA PRO A 75 -9.86 18.34 -2.90
C PRO A 75 -8.92 17.24 -2.33
N ALA A 76 -7.63 17.52 -2.35
CA ALA A 76 -6.63 16.61 -1.79
C ALA A 76 -6.92 16.23 -0.33
N SER A 77 -7.40 17.17 0.47
CA SER A 77 -7.81 16.90 1.86
C SER A 77 -8.80 15.75 1.99
N GLN A 78 -9.72 15.60 1.06
CA GLN A 78 -10.71 14.51 1.08
C GLN A 78 -10.06 13.16 0.72
N ILE A 79 -9.17 13.15 -0.28
CA ILE A 79 -8.43 11.94 -0.66
C ILE A 79 -7.50 11.49 0.48
N TYR A 80 -6.74 12.42 1.06
CA TYR A 80 -5.83 12.08 2.17
C TYR A 80 -6.59 11.68 3.44
N ALA A 81 -7.76 12.25 3.71
CA ALA A 81 -8.62 11.80 4.81
C ALA A 81 -9.08 10.35 4.62
N LEU A 82 -9.47 9.96 3.40
CA LEU A 82 -9.78 8.56 3.07
C LEU A 82 -8.57 7.66 3.30
N VAL A 83 -7.40 8.06 2.80
CA VAL A 83 -6.16 7.26 2.91
C VAL A 83 -5.76 7.05 4.37
N VAL A 84 -5.81 8.11 5.19
CA VAL A 84 -5.51 8.03 6.63
C VAL A 84 -6.52 7.15 7.36
N SER A 85 -7.82 7.31 7.08
CA SER A 85 -8.87 6.47 7.69
C SER A 85 -8.68 5.00 7.34
N ASP A 86 -8.48 4.68 6.06
CA ASP A 86 -8.29 3.31 5.60
C ASP A 86 -7.04 2.64 6.21
N LEU A 87 -5.92 3.36 6.30
CA LEU A 87 -4.70 2.82 6.91
C LEU A 87 -4.83 2.67 8.42
N THR A 88 -5.50 3.59 9.10
CA THR A 88 -5.75 3.50 10.54
C THR A 88 -6.61 2.27 10.85
N GLU A 89 -7.69 2.07 10.11
CA GLU A 89 -8.54 0.90 10.27
C GLU A 89 -7.81 -0.39 9.85
N ALA A 90 -6.95 -0.34 8.83
CA ALA A 90 -6.14 -1.49 8.43
C ALA A 90 -5.17 -1.92 9.54
N VAL A 91 -4.54 -0.97 10.25
CA VAL A 91 -3.67 -1.25 11.40
C VAL A 91 -4.42 -2.02 12.50
N GLU A 92 -5.68 -1.63 12.78
CA GLU A 92 -6.52 -2.30 13.77
C GLU A 92 -7.02 -3.67 13.29
N LEU A 93 -7.46 -3.76 12.03
CA LEU A 93 -8.02 -4.99 11.45
C LEU A 93 -6.96 -6.08 11.27
N LEU A 94 -5.70 -5.68 11.01
CA LEU A 94 -4.58 -6.59 10.80
C LEU A 94 -3.81 -6.90 12.09
N ASP A 95 -4.29 -6.43 13.25
CA ASP A 95 -3.66 -6.76 14.52
C ASP A 95 -3.70 -8.27 14.77
N GLY A 96 -2.54 -8.83 15.14
CA GLY A 96 -2.37 -10.27 15.32
C GLY A 96 -2.34 -11.11 14.05
N TYR A 97 -2.46 -10.51 12.87
CA TYR A 97 -2.32 -11.25 11.61
C TYR A 97 -0.85 -11.53 11.29
N ALA A 98 -0.49 -12.82 11.25
CA ALA A 98 0.80 -13.29 10.76
C ALA A 98 0.70 -13.58 9.25
N ARG A 99 1.40 -12.82 8.44
CA ARG A 99 1.43 -13.01 6.99
C ARG A 99 2.31 -14.19 6.59
N PRO A 100 1.97 -14.95 5.52
CA PRO A 100 2.77 -16.07 5.04
C PRO A 100 4.09 -15.64 4.37
N ASP A 101 4.09 -14.48 3.74
CA ASP A 101 5.21 -13.92 2.96
C ASP A 101 5.14 -12.39 2.89
N LYS A 102 6.18 -11.77 2.37
CA LYS A 102 6.28 -10.30 2.28
C LYS A 102 5.41 -9.66 1.19
N SER A 103 4.75 -10.44 0.34
CA SER A 103 3.80 -9.90 -0.65
C SER A 103 2.46 -9.48 -0.02
N LYS A 104 2.15 -9.97 1.17
CA LYS A 104 0.90 -9.67 1.86
C LYS A 104 1.07 -8.46 2.79
N ILE A 105 0.04 -7.63 2.83
CA ILE A 105 -0.01 -6.49 3.75
C ILE A 105 -0.38 -6.99 5.14
N ASP A 106 0.45 -6.67 6.12
CA ASP A 106 0.20 -6.86 7.54
C ASP A 106 0.12 -5.51 8.26
N LYS A 107 -0.02 -5.54 9.58
CA LYS A 107 -0.07 -4.34 10.42
C LYS A 107 1.15 -3.45 10.22
N THR A 108 2.35 -4.02 10.14
CA THR A 108 3.61 -3.26 10.01
C THR A 108 3.69 -2.54 8.67
N VAL A 109 3.24 -3.18 7.57
CA VAL A 109 3.13 -2.53 6.26
C VAL A 109 2.16 -1.36 6.30
N ALA A 110 0.97 -1.55 6.91
CA ALA A 110 -0.01 -0.48 7.04
C ALA A 110 0.52 0.71 7.86
N GLN A 111 1.25 0.44 8.94
CA GLN A 111 1.94 1.48 9.73
C GLN A 111 3.00 2.22 8.92
N GLY A 112 3.80 1.50 8.13
CA GLY A 112 4.81 2.11 7.25
C GLY A 112 4.18 3.04 6.20
N LEU A 113 3.11 2.60 5.55
CA LEU A 113 2.36 3.43 4.61
C LEU A 113 1.76 4.66 5.30
N LEU A 114 1.20 4.50 6.50
CA LEU A 114 0.64 5.61 7.27
C LEU A 114 1.71 6.63 7.68
N ALA A 115 2.93 6.17 7.99
CA ALA A 115 4.06 7.05 8.25
C ALA A 115 4.41 7.92 7.04
N TYR A 116 4.46 7.33 5.83
CA TYR A 116 4.69 8.07 4.59
C TYR A 116 3.58 9.09 4.31
N VAL A 117 2.32 8.70 4.50
CA VAL A 117 1.17 9.59 4.28
C VAL A 117 1.24 10.80 5.21
N HIS A 118 1.44 10.59 6.51
CA HIS A 118 1.57 11.67 7.47
C HIS A 118 2.76 12.58 7.17
N ALA A 119 3.92 12.01 6.80
CA ALA A 119 5.08 12.79 6.41
C ALA A 119 4.80 13.65 5.18
N GLY A 120 4.13 13.09 4.15
CA GLY A 120 3.72 13.81 2.95
C GLY A 120 2.73 14.96 3.22
N MET A 121 1.93 14.84 4.26
CA MET A 121 1.01 15.90 4.73
C MET A 121 1.69 16.94 5.63
N GLY A 122 2.94 16.71 6.06
CA GLY A 122 3.64 17.54 7.04
C GLY A 122 3.28 17.25 8.51
N ASN A 123 2.54 16.17 8.77
CA ASN A 123 2.16 15.71 10.11
C ASN A 123 3.30 14.87 10.72
N PHE A 124 4.44 15.50 11.00
CA PHE A 124 5.67 14.78 11.38
C PHE A 124 5.60 14.08 12.73
N ALA A 125 4.77 14.56 13.66
CA ALA A 125 4.58 13.90 14.94
C ALA A 125 3.90 12.54 14.78
N GLU A 126 2.84 12.48 14.01
CA GLU A 126 2.10 11.26 13.69
C GLU A 126 2.94 10.32 12.82
N ALA A 127 3.66 10.86 11.83
CA ALA A 127 4.60 10.10 11.01
C ALA A 127 5.66 9.40 11.87
N LYS A 128 6.22 10.11 12.86
CA LYS A 128 7.19 9.55 13.78
C LYS A 128 6.63 8.40 14.61
N VAL A 129 5.41 8.54 15.14
CA VAL A 129 4.76 7.46 15.93
C VAL A 129 4.63 6.19 15.10
N MET A 130 4.21 6.31 13.84
CA MET A 130 4.07 5.15 12.95
C MET A 130 5.43 4.57 12.54
N ALA A 131 6.42 5.40 12.26
CA ALA A 131 7.78 4.96 11.94
C ALA A 131 8.43 4.24 13.13
N ASP A 132 8.29 4.75 14.35
CA ASP A 132 8.79 4.10 15.57
C ASP A 132 8.15 2.71 15.75
N ALA A 133 6.86 2.55 15.44
CA ALA A 133 6.17 1.26 15.49
C ALA A 133 6.74 0.25 14.47
N VAL A 134 7.07 0.70 13.26
CA VAL A 134 7.73 -0.13 12.25
C VAL A 134 9.14 -0.54 12.70
N ILE A 135 9.92 0.39 13.26
CA ILE A 135 11.25 0.10 13.80
C ILE A 135 11.16 -0.94 14.93
N ALA A 136 10.19 -0.79 15.80
CA ALA A 136 9.96 -1.72 16.92
C ALA A 136 9.54 -3.13 16.46
N SER A 137 9.08 -3.31 15.21
CA SER A 137 8.75 -4.63 14.67
C SER A 137 9.97 -5.52 14.36
N GLY A 138 11.19 -4.96 14.44
CA GLY A 138 12.44 -5.72 14.46
C GLY A 138 13.03 -6.05 13.09
N TYR A 139 12.62 -5.37 12.01
CA TYR A 139 13.31 -5.48 10.73
C TYR A 139 14.75 -4.94 10.87
N PRO A 140 15.78 -5.73 10.51
CA PRO A 140 17.16 -5.28 10.61
C PRO A 140 17.49 -4.23 9.55
N VAL A 141 18.48 -3.41 9.82
CA VAL A 141 19.05 -2.51 8.81
C VAL A 141 19.94 -3.32 7.87
N THR A 142 19.75 -3.16 6.57
CA THR A 142 20.60 -3.81 5.56
C THR A 142 22.00 -3.20 5.59
N THR A 143 23.01 -4.04 5.59
CA THR A 143 24.42 -3.61 5.51
C THR A 143 24.79 -3.18 4.09
N ALA A 144 25.85 -2.40 3.95
CA ALA A 144 26.37 -2.00 2.63
C ALA A 144 26.73 -3.22 1.76
N GLY A 145 27.23 -4.30 2.36
CA GLY A 145 27.56 -5.53 1.63
C GLY A 145 26.33 -6.27 1.10
N GLU A 146 25.22 -6.21 1.83
CA GLU A 146 23.95 -6.81 1.39
C GLU A 146 23.25 -5.98 0.30
N LEU A 147 23.55 -4.69 0.20
CA LEU A 147 23.06 -3.81 -0.88
C LEU A 147 23.96 -3.84 -2.12
N ALA A 148 25.21 -4.28 -1.98
CA ALA A 148 26.16 -4.27 -3.08
C ALA A 148 25.79 -5.32 -4.15
N TYR A 149 25.66 -4.88 -5.40
CA TYR A 149 25.51 -5.75 -6.55
C TYR A 149 26.87 -5.90 -7.27
N PRO A 150 27.23 -7.06 -7.85
CA PRO A 150 26.52 -8.34 -7.83
C PRO A 150 26.92 -9.20 -6.63
N GLY A 151 25.95 -9.77 -5.94
CA GLY A 151 26.17 -10.78 -4.91
C GLY A 151 24.93 -11.66 -4.76
N ALA A 152 25.12 -12.92 -4.39
CA ALA A 152 23.99 -13.82 -4.15
C ALA A 152 23.13 -13.28 -3.00
N GLY A 153 21.86 -12.94 -3.28
CA GLY A 153 20.93 -12.38 -2.30
C GLY A 153 21.19 -10.91 -1.96
N SER A 154 21.94 -10.18 -2.79
CA SER A 154 22.22 -8.74 -2.62
C SER A 154 21.42 -7.89 -3.59
N GLY A 155 21.30 -6.59 -3.30
CA GLY A 155 20.64 -5.61 -4.16
C GLY A 155 19.12 -5.53 -3.94
N PHE A 156 18.44 -4.85 -4.87
CA PHE A 156 16.99 -4.58 -4.82
C PHE A 156 16.13 -5.62 -5.56
N ASN A 157 16.68 -6.77 -5.89
CA ASN A 157 16.05 -7.81 -6.68
C ASN A 157 15.57 -9.02 -5.86
N ASN A 158 15.62 -8.95 -4.54
CA ASN A 158 15.21 -10.04 -3.66
C ASN A 158 14.33 -9.51 -2.53
N VAL A 159 13.03 -9.83 -2.58
CA VAL A 159 12.06 -9.43 -1.57
C VAL A 159 12.35 -10.01 -0.18
N ASP A 160 13.07 -11.13 -0.13
CA ASP A 160 13.45 -11.81 1.12
C ASP A 160 14.61 -11.14 1.85
N THR A 161 15.26 -10.12 1.25
CA THR A 161 16.25 -9.31 1.96
C THR A 161 15.69 -8.86 3.32
N PRO A 162 16.39 -9.12 4.44
CA PRO A 162 15.82 -8.99 5.79
C PRO A 162 15.21 -7.63 6.13
N SER A 163 15.80 -6.54 5.63
CA SER A 163 15.31 -5.17 5.87
C SER A 163 14.07 -4.78 5.07
N TRP A 164 13.69 -5.57 4.07
CA TRP A 164 12.52 -5.25 3.25
C TRP A 164 11.24 -5.62 4.00
N VAL A 165 10.37 -4.64 4.16
CA VAL A 165 9.11 -4.82 4.88
C VAL A 165 8.02 -5.38 3.99
N TRP A 166 7.94 -4.95 2.74
CA TRP A 166 6.90 -5.36 1.79
C TRP A 166 7.39 -5.24 0.36
N GLY A 167 7.00 -6.18 -0.49
CA GLY A 167 7.36 -6.18 -1.89
C GLY A 167 6.86 -7.43 -2.62
N PHE A 168 7.13 -7.46 -3.91
CA PHE A 168 6.80 -8.58 -4.79
C PHE A 168 8.04 -8.95 -5.59
N ASP A 169 8.30 -10.23 -5.75
CA ASP A 169 9.22 -10.70 -6.78
C ASP A 169 8.53 -10.58 -8.14
N LEU A 170 9.19 -9.91 -9.06
CA LEU A 170 8.77 -9.87 -10.45
C LEU A 170 9.21 -11.19 -11.10
N SER A 171 8.27 -12.07 -11.40
CA SER A 171 8.52 -13.32 -12.11
C SER A 171 8.14 -13.20 -13.59
N GLU A 172 8.71 -14.07 -14.42
CA GLU A 172 8.34 -14.18 -15.84
C GLU A 172 6.84 -14.43 -16.06
N GLU A 173 6.16 -15.06 -15.09
CA GLU A 173 4.72 -15.31 -15.12
C GLU A 173 3.88 -14.02 -15.03
N LEU A 174 4.44 -12.93 -14.49
CA LEU A 174 3.78 -11.63 -14.40
C LEU A 174 3.83 -10.84 -15.72
N GLY A 175 4.49 -11.40 -16.71
CA GLY A 175 4.56 -10.89 -18.09
C GLY A 175 5.72 -9.92 -18.30
N HIS A 176 6.52 -10.23 -19.32
CA HIS A 176 7.61 -9.36 -19.78
C HIS A 176 7.17 -7.96 -20.17
N GLU A 177 5.89 -7.76 -20.52
CA GLU A 177 5.35 -6.47 -20.95
C GLU A 177 5.50 -5.36 -19.89
N LEU A 178 5.48 -5.71 -18.60
CA LEU A 178 5.76 -4.76 -17.52
C LEU A 178 7.26 -4.43 -17.40
N ILE A 179 8.12 -5.34 -17.83
CA ILE A 179 9.58 -5.20 -17.79
C ILE A 179 10.08 -4.56 -19.08
N ASP A 180 9.47 -4.86 -20.22
CA ASP A 180 9.86 -4.31 -21.52
C ASP A 180 9.70 -2.78 -21.59
N GLY A 181 8.75 -2.20 -20.88
CA GLY A 181 8.64 -0.75 -20.71
C GLY A 181 9.81 -0.12 -19.94
N TRP A 182 10.50 -0.92 -19.12
CA TRP A 182 11.68 -0.52 -18.33
C TRP A 182 12.97 -1.17 -18.85
N GLY A 183 12.88 -2.27 -19.60
CA GLY A 183 13.99 -3.00 -20.19
C GLY A 183 14.73 -2.23 -21.28
N GLY A 184 14.13 -1.19 -21.85
CA GLY A 184 14.82 -0.22 -22.68
C GLY A 184 15.74 0.74 -21.91
N MET A 185 15.81 0.61 -20.60
CA MET A 185 16.78 1.27 -19.75
C MET A 185 17.94 0.34 -19.38
N ASP A 186 18.53 -0.33 -20.34
CA ASP A 186 19.90 -0.87 -20.24
C ASP A 186 20.93 0.29 -20.10
N VAL A 187 20.67 1.17 -19.15
CA VAL A 187 21.51 2.33 -18.87
C VAL A 187 22.56 1.98 -17.82
N PHE A 188 22.62 0.73 -17.40
CA PHE A 188 23.46 0.27 -16.30
C PHE A 188 24.33 -0.95 -16.65
N GLU A 189 24.63 -1.18 -17.93
CA GLU A 189 25.80 -1.99 -18.29
C GLU A 189 27.09 -1.18 -18.25
#